data_82de68d3544b9c06bfda76f1cf2839e8
#
_entry.id   82de68d3544b9c06bfda76f1cf2839e8
#
_cell.length_a   1.000
_cell.length_b   1.000
_cell.length_c   1.000
_cell.angle_alpha   90.00
_cell.angle_beta   90.00
_cell.angle_gamma   90.00
#
_symmetry.space_group_name_H-M   'P 1'
#
loop_
_entity.id
_entity.type
_entity.pdbx_description
1 polymer ?
#
loop_
_entity_poly.entity_id
_entity_poly.type
_entity_poly.pdbx_seq_one_letter_code
_entity_poly.pdbx_strand_id
1 'polypeptide(L)'
;LVGPNGSGKTTLLRTCYRALPVSAGMVSVDGADVSSLRRRTLARAVGASTQEPVSLGGITVRESVRLGRTVTRGLLEPFGADDSAVVEDVLARVGLTELAERDVVALSGGEKQRVSIARTLAQRPEVLLLDEPTNHLDLHQQLSVLLLLRELAADGLAVLLTIHDLRMATEYCDVIAVLHRGHLVATGAPEEVLDAAVLREVFGVRGEVRAGPDGRRTLDVAGLADE
;
A
#
# COMPACT_ATOMS: atom_id res chain seq x y z
N LEU A 1 4.65 -0.16 7.27
CA LEU A 1 4.67 0.87 8.29
C LEU A 1 3.60 0.56 9.33
N VAL A 2 4.00 0.33 10.56
CA VAL A 2 3.12 -0.06 11.69
C VAL A 2 3.22 0.95 12.82
N GLY A 3 2.27 0.90 13.75
CA GLY A 3 2.23 1.76 14.94
C GLY A 3 0.80 1.99 15.41
N PRO A 4 0.61 2.45 16.65
CA PRO A 4 -0.72 2.77 17.20
C PRO A 4 -1.46 3.84 16.40
N ASN A 5 -2.76 3.98 16.66
CA ASN A 5 -3.55 5.08 16.09
C ASN A 5 -2.96 6.44 16.51
N GLY A 6 -2.92 7.39 15.59
CA GLY A 6 -2.32 8.70 15.82
C GLY A 6 -0.79 8.73 15.85
N SER A 7 -0.09 7.63 15.53
CA SER A 7 1.39 7.61 15.49
C SER A 7 1.99 8.40 14.31
N GLY A 8 1.19 8.81 13.32
CA GLY A 8 1.63 9.61 12.18
C GLY A 8 1.82 8.83 10.88
N LYS A 9 1.44 7.55 10.78
CA LYS A 9 1.61 6.70 9.57
C LYS A 9 1.06 7.33 8.30
N THR A 10 -0.22 7.66 8.28
CA THR A 10 -0.89 8.33 7.16
C THR A 10 -0.26 9.69 6.83
N THR A 11 0.14 10.45 7.85
CA THR A 11 0.82 11.74 7.67
C THR A 11 2.15 11.55 6.96
N LEU A 12 2.98 10.62 7.42
CA LEU A 12 4.26 10.28 6.78
C LEU A 12 4.03 9.82 5.33
N LEU A 13 3.08 8.90 5.10
CA LEU A 13 2.77 8.41 3.75
C LEU A 13 2.39 9.57 2.81
N ARG A 14 1.56 10.52 3.29
CA ARG A 14 1.10 11.69 2.52
C ARG A 14 2.22 12.66 2.16
N THR A 15 3.32 12.71 2.93
CA THR A 15 4.48 13.50 2.56
C THR A 15 5.25 12.88 1.38
N CYS A 16 5.24 11.55 1.25
CA CYS A 16 5.96 10.83 0.20
C CYS A 16 5.45 11.16 -1.21
N TYR A 17 4.15 11.46 -1.37
CA TYR A 17 3.57 11.89 -2.65
C TYR A 17 3.13 13.36 -2.67
N ARG A 18 3.66 14.18 -1.73
CA ARG A 18 3.42 15.64 -1.64
C ARG A 18 1.95 16.05 -1.49
N ALA A 19 1.11 15.21 -0.88
CA ALA A 19 -0.21 15.63 -0.42
C ALA A 19 -0.10 16.53 0.83
N LEU A 20 0.97 16.35 1.62
CA LEU A 20 1.36 17.23 2.72
C LEU A 20 2.77 17.75 2.49
N PRO A 21 3.06 19.03 2.84
CA PRO A 21 4.40 19.57 2.77
C PRO A 21 5.28 18.98 3.89
N VAL A 22 6.56 18.80 3.59
CA VAL A 22 7.59 18.45 4.58
C VAL A 22 8.07 19.74 5.23
N SER A 23 8.05 19.85 6.56
CA SER A 23 8.51 21.03 7.30
C SER A 23 10.01 21.04 7.52
N ALA A 24 10.64 19.87 7.61
CA ALA A 24 12.09 19.70 7.74
C ALA A 24 12.50 18.32 7.20
N GLY A 25 13.74 18.18 6.78
CA GLY A 25 14.25 16.97 6.15
C GLY A 25 13.90 16.89 4.66
N MET A 26 14.01 15.69 4.08
CA MET A 26 13.83 15.44 2.66
C MET A 26 13.19 14.07 2.45
N VAL A 27 12.31 13.96 1.46
CA VAL A 27 11.84 12.69 0.91
C VAL A 27 12.44 12.55 -0.49
N SER A 28 13.09 11.42 -0.77
CA SER A 28 13.65 11.14 -2.09
C SER A 28 13.06 9.86 -2.69
N VAL A 29 12.88 9.86 -3.99
CA VAL A 29 12.52 8.70 -4.79
C VAL A 29 13.54 8.58 -5.90
N ASP A 30 14.19 7.42 -6.02
CA ASP A 30 15.30 7.16 -6.94
C ASP A 30 16.40 8.26 -6.88
N GLY A 31 16.75 8.66 -5.65
CA GLY A 31 17.77 9.70 -5.38
C GLY A 31 17.33 11.14 -5.66
N ALA A 32 16.15 11.38 -6.23
CA ALA A 32 15.62 12.72 -6.50
C ALA A 32 14.72 13.19 -5.34
N ASP A 33 14.96 14.42 -4.85
CA ASP A 33 14.08 15.06 -3.87
C ASP A 33 12.67 15.27 -4.47
N VAL A 34 11.65 14.65 -3.86
CA VAL A 34 10.27 14.79 -4.33
C VAL A 34 9.78 16.23 -4.35
N SER A 35 10.33 17.11 -3.51
CA SER A 35 9.97 18.53 -3.47
C SER A 35 10.39 19.27 -4.74
N SER A 36 11.50 18.87 -5.37
CA SER A 36 12.06 19.45 -6.57
C SER A 36 11.40 18.93 -7.87
N LEU A 37 10.76 17.76 -7.81
CA LEU A 37 10.15 17.15 -8.99
C LEU A 37 8.90 17.92 -9.44
N ARG A 38 8.68 17.99 -10.76
CA ARG A 38 7.39 18.43 -11.28
C ARG A 38 6.31 17.45 -10.84
N ARG A 39 5.11 17.95 -10.49
CA ARG A 39 4.00 17.10 -10.01
C ARG A 39 3.72 15.90 -10.92
N ARG A 40 3.81 16.08 -12.23
CA ARG A 40 3.59 15.02 -13.22
C ARG A 40 4.70 13.98 -13.19
N THR A 41 5.96 14.37 -12.99
CA THR A 41 7.11 13.46 -12.85
C THR A 41 6.94 12.62 -11.58
N LEU A 42 6.62 13.27 -10.46
CA LEU A 42 6.34 12.56 -9.21
C LEU A 42 5.17 11.58 -9.34
N ALA A 43 4.05 12.00 -9.96
CA ALA A 43 2.88 11.15 -10.17
C ALA A 43 3.11 9.97 -11.13
N ARG A 44 4.18 9.98 -11.91
CA ARG A 44 4.62 8.83 -12.70
C ARG A 44 5.47 7.86 -11.88
N ALA A 45 6.35 8.41 -11.03
CA ALA A 45 7.24 7.59 -10.20
C ALA A 45 6.53 6.99 -8.99
N VAL A 46 5.60 7.73 -8.39
CA VAL A 46 4.91 7.35 -7.14
C VAL A 46 3.41 7.19 -7.37
N GLY A 47 2.94 5.98 -7.30
CA GLY A 47 1.52 5.67 -7.25
C GLY A 47 1.02 5.64 -5.81
N ALA A 48 -0.07 6.35 -5.51
CA ALA A 48 -0.66 6.35 -4.17
C ALA A 48 -2.14 5.95 -4.21
N SER A 49 -2.51 4.96 -3.42
CA SER A 49 -3.89 4.58 -3.16
C SER A 49 -4.26 4.96 -1.74
N THR A 50 -5.23 5.86 -1.59
CA THR A 50 -5.72 6.33 -0.29
C THR A 50 -6.86 5.44 0.21
N GLN A 51 -7.15 5.55 1.51
CA GLN A 51 -8.04 4.70 2.29
C GLN A 51 -9.49 4.60 1.76
N GLU A 52 -9.98 5.60 1.03
CA GLU A 52 -11.29 5.54 0.40
C GLU A 52 -11.14 5.29 -1.11
N PRO A 53 -11.49 4.10 -1.60
CA PRO A 53 -11.63 3.90 -3.03
C PRO A 53 -12.72 4.85 -3.52
N VAL A 54 -12.34 5.82 -4.37
CA VAL A 54 -13.30 6.73 -5.00
C VAL A 54 -14.28 5.87 -5.81
N SER A 55 -15.45 5.66 -5.23
CA SER A 55 -16.56 4.97 -5.89
C SER A 55 -17.21 5.97 -6.84
N LEU A 56 -16.68 6.07 -8.05
CA LEU A 56 -17.35 6.79 -9.14
C LEU A 56 -18.44 5.85 -9.67
N GLY A 57 -19.69 6.09 -9.28
CA GLY A 57 -20.82 5.38 -9.87
C GLY A 57 -20.95 5.67 -11.38
N GLY A 58 -21.43 4.68 -12.13
CA GLY A 58 -21.65 4.82 -13.57
C GLY A 58 -20.41 4.68 -14.44
N ILE A 59 -19.31 4.12 -13.89
CA ILE A 59 -18.13 3.73 -14.69
C ILE A 59 -17.80 2.26 -14.45
N THR A 60 -17.30 1.62 -15.50
CA THR A 60 -16.84 0.23 -15.43
C THR A 60 -15.49 0.13 -14.72
N VAL A 61 -15.14 -1.09 -14.27
CA VAL A 61 -13.80 -1.40 -13.74
C VAL A 61 -12.71 -0.99 -14.72
N ARG A 62 -12.87 -1.34 -15.99
CA ARG A 62 -11.94 -0.98 -17.08
C ARG A 62 -11.75 0.53 -17.20
N GLU A 63 -12.84 1.29 -17.20
CA GLU A 63 -12.79 2.74 -17.25
C GLU A 63 -12.11 3.33 -16.02
N SER A 64 -12.40 2.80 -14.82
CA SER A 64 -11.75 3.20 -13.58
C SER A 64 -10.23 2.98 -13.63
N VAL A 65 -9.78 1.81 -14.09
CA VAL A 65 -8.34 1.50 -14.23
C VAL A 65 -7.70 2.40 -15.28
N ARG A 66 -8.39 2.67 -16.40
CA ARG A 66 -7.93 3.56 -17.46
C ARG A 66 -7.67 4.99 -16.96
N LEU A 67 -8.41 5.46 -15.93
CA LEU A 67 -8.12 6.77 -15.31
C LEU A 67 -6.70 6.88 -14.77
N GLY A 68 -6.08 5.77 -14.35
CA GLY A 68 -4.66 5.74 -13.94
C GLY A 68 -3.71 6.20 -15.06
N ARG A 69 -4.09 6.04 -16.33
CA ARG A 69 -3.29 6.46 -17.48
C ARG A 69 -3.25 7.97 -17.69
N THR A 70 -4.15 8.74 -17.06
CA THR A 70 -4.23 10.21 -17.23
C THR A 70 -2.95 10.94 -16.81
N VAL A 71 -2.20 10.44 -15.84
CA VAL A 71 -0.93 11.03 -15.36
C VAL A 71 0.19 10.95 -16.39
N THR A 72 0.12 9.97 -17.32
CA THR A 72 1.15 9.75 -18.35
C THR A 72 0.91 10.56 -19.63
N ARG A 73 -0.25 11.20 -19.77
CA ARG A 73 -0.75 11.80 -21.01
C ARG A 73 -0.84 13.31 -20.97
N GLY A 74 -0.86 13.94 -22.13
CA GLY A 74 -1.24 15.34 -22.31
C GLY A 74 -2.73 15.55 -22.01
N LEU A 75 -3.10 16.77 -21.61
CA LEU A 75 -4.47 17.12 -21.19
C LEU A 75 -5.53 16.83 -22.28
N LEU A 76 -5.14 16.93 -23.55
CA LEU A 76 -6.04 16.74 -24.72
C LEU A 76 -5.66 15.51 -25.56
N GLU A 77 -4.79 14.67 -25.07
CA GLU A 77 -4.29 13.51 -25.80
C GLU A 77 -5.28 12.34 -25.66
N PRO A 78 -5.86 11.78 -26.73
CA PRO A 78 -6.81 10.68 -26.65
C PRO A 78 -6.12 9.39 -26.18
N PHE A 79 -6.83 8.50 -25.49
CA PHE A 79 -6.31 7.19 -25.12
C PHE A 79 -5.94 6.39 -26.37
N GLY A 80 -4.75 5.78 -26.36
CA GLY A 80 -4.23 4.99 -27.47
C GLY A 80 -4.23 3.49 -27.22
N ALA A 81 -3.71 2.73 -28.20
CA ALA A 81 -3.58 1.28 -28.10
C ALA A 81 -2.67 0.86 -26.93
N ASP A 82 -1.60 1.61 -26.70
CA ASP A 82 -0.68 1.40 -25.57
C ASP A 82 -1.38 1.48 -24.21
N ASP A 83 -2.27 2.46 -24.03
CA ASP A 83 -3.02 2.59 -22.77
C ASP A 83 -3.98 1.42 -22.58
N SER A 84 -4.61 0.98 -23.65
CA SER A 84 -5.50 -0.18 -23.62
C SER A 84 -4.71 -1.45 -23.25
N ALA A 85 -3.55 -1.66 -23.84
CA ALA A 85 -2.69 -2.80 -23.51
C ALA A 85 -2.26 -2.79 -22.02
N VAL A 86 -1.89 -1.61 -21.48
CA VAL A 86 -1.56 -1.47 -20.05
C VAL A 86 -2.76 -1.80 -19.16
N VAL A 87 -3.95 -1.33 -19.52
CA VAL A 87 -5.18 -1.58 -18.76
C VAL A 87 -5.49 -3.07 -18.72
N GLU A 88 -5.41 -3.78 -19.87
CA GLU A 88 -5.65 -5.22 -19.91
C GLU A 88 -4.61 -6.01 -19.10
N ASP A 89 -3.33 -5.67 -19.23
CA ASP A 89 -2.25 -6.28 -18.44
C ASP A 89 -2.51 -6.12 -16.93
N VAL A 90 -2.82 -4.91 -16.49
CA VAL A 90 -3.10 -4.64 -15.09
C VAL A 90 -4.35 -5.36 -14.60
N LEU A 91 -5.44 -5.39 -15.39
CA LEU A 91 -6.67 -6.13 -15.02
C LEU A 91 -6.37 -7.62 -14.84
N ALA A 92 -5.56 -8.21 -15.70
CA ALA A 92 -5.13 -9.60 -15.58
C ALA A 92 -4.31 -9.83 -14.30
N ARG A 93 -3.31 -8.98 -14.04
CA ARG A 93 -2.43 -9.07 -12.85
C ARG A 93 -3.18 -9.01 -11.52
N VAL A 94 -4.22 -8.17 -11.44
CA VAL A 94 -5.00 -8.03 -10.21
C VAL A 94 -6.23 -8.96 -10.15
N GLY A 95 -6.42 -9.84 -11.16
CA GLY A 95 -7.53 -10.79 -11.21
C GLY A 95 -8.91 -10.14 -11.40
N LEU A 96 -8.99 -9.08 -12.21
CA LEU A 96 -10.23 -8.33 -12.48
C LEU A 96 -10.74 -8.46 -13.92
N THR A 97 -10.14 -9.30 -14.75
CA THR A 97 -10.49 -9.45 -16.19
C THR A 97 -11.98 -9.74 -16.38
N GLU A 98 -12.53 -10.72 -15.65
CA GLU A 98 -13.95 -11.10 -15.75
C GLU A 98 -14.93 -10.03 -15.23
N LEU A 99 -14.41 -9.07 -14.46
CA LEU A 99 -15.18 -7.97 -13.89
C LEU A 99 -14.99 -6.65 -14.65
N ALA A 100 -14.21 -6.64 -15.74
CA ALA A 100 -13.77 -5.44 -16.43
C ALA A 100 -14.93 -4.54 -16.88
N GLU A 101 -16.04 -5.11 -17.32
CA GLU A 101 -17.24 -4.39 -17.80
C GLU A 101 -18.28 -4.15 -16.68
N ARG A 102 -18.02 -4.60 -15.46
CA ARG A 102 -18.92 -4.40 -14.33
C ARG A 102 -18.80 -2.99 -13.78
N ASP A 103 -19.92 -2.42 -13.33
CA ASP A 103 -19.91 -1.14 -12.61
C ASP A 103 -19.16 -1.29 -11.28
N VAL A 104 -18.25 -0.34 -10.98
CA VAL A 104 -17.43 -0.34 -9.76
C VAL A 104 -18.30 -0.34 -8.50
N VAL A 105 -19.47 0.29 -8.53
CA VAL A 105 -20.39 0.33 -7.37
C VAL A 105 -20.90 -1.06 -7.00
N ALA A 106 -21.09 -1.95 -7.99
CA ALA A 106 -21.60 -3.29 -7.80
C ALA A 106 -20.59 -4.31 -7.25
N LEU A 107 -19.34 -3.88 -7.01
CA LEU A 107 -18.27 -4.74 -6.53
C LEU A 107 -18.28 -4.90 -5.01
N SER A 108 -17.74 -6.03 -4.52
CA SER A 108 -17.40 -6.25 -3.11
C SER A 108 -16.30 -5.28 -2.63
N GLY A 109 -16.10 -5.18 -1.32
CA GLY A 109 -15.03 -4.34 -0.74
C GLY A 109 -13.63 -4.73 -1.25
N GLY A 110 -13.32 -6.01 -1.28
CA GLY A 110 -12.03 -6.51 -1.77
C GLY A 110 -11.82 -6.30 -3.27
N GLU A 111 -12.88 -6.43 -4.09
CA GLU A 111 -12.81 -6.11 -5.52
C GLU A 111 -12.59 -4.62 -5.74
N LYS A 112 -13.28 -3.75 -5.00
CA LYS A 112 -13.05 -2.28 -5.03
C LYS A 112 -11.62 -1.94 -4.65
N GLN A 113 -11.07 -2.60 -3.63
CA GLN A 113 -9.67 -2.40 -3.24
C GLN A 113 -8.72 -2.80 -4.36
N ARG A 114 -8.94 -3.96 -5.01
CA ARG A 114 -8.15 -4.37 -6.18
C ARG A 114 -8.29 -3.40 -7.36
N VAL A 115 -9.46 -2.82 -7.60
CA VAL A 115 -9.64 -1.76 -8.62
C VAL A 115 -8.82 -0.52 -8.26
N SER A 116 -8.76 -0.11 -7.00
CA SER A 116 -7.94 1.02 -6.56
C SER A 116 -6.45 0.77 -6.77
N ILE A 117 -5.98 -0.43 -6.44
CA ILE A 117 -4.60 -0.87 -6.70
C ILE A 117 -4.34 -0.89 -8.22
N ALA A 118 -5.24 -1.50 -9.01
CA ALA A 118 -5.14 -1.57 -10.47
C ALA A 118 -5.04 -0.19 -11.12
N ARG A 119 -5.89 0.75 -10.71
CA ARG A 119 -5.83 2.13 -11.18
C ARG A 119 -4.49 2.78 -10.91
N THR A 120 -3.90 2.50 -9.74
CA THR A 120 -2.58 3.02 -9.39
C THR A 120 -1.47 2.33 -10.18
N LEU A 121 -1.54 1.02 -10.38
CA LEU A 121 -0.59 0.26 -11.21
C LEU A 121 -0.62 0.67 -12.68
N ALA A 122 -1.78 1.11 -13.20
CA ALA A 122 -1.88 1.62 -14.57
C ALA A 122 -1.04 2.89 -14.82
N GLN A 123 -0.62 3.59 -13.78
CA GLN A 123 0.38 4.67 -13.89
C GLN A 123 1.78 4.15 -14.23
N ARG A 124 2.05 2.84 -14.06
CA ARG A 124 3.37 2.19 -14.10
C ARG A 124 4.35 2.86 -13.13
N PRO A 125 4.01 2.95 -11.83
CA PRO A 125 4.86 3.61 -10.84
C PRO A 125 6.08 2.74 -10.50
N GLU A 126 7.14 3.36 -10.01
CA GLU A 126 8.31 2.71 -9.40
C GLU A 126 8.05 2.37 -7.92
N VAL A 127 7.21 3.19 -7.27
CA VAL A 127 6.83 3.03 -5.86
C VAL A 127 5.32 3.05 -5.73
N LEU A 128 4.77 2.05 -5.04
CA LEU A 128 3.35 1.95 -4.70
C LEU A 128 3.15 2.26 -3.21
N LEU A 129 2.38 3.29 -2.92
CA LEU A 129 2.03 3.72 -1.56
C LEU A 129 0.58 3.37 -1.27
N LEU A 130 0.32 2.65 -0.16
CA LEU A 130 -1.00 2.17 0.21
C LEU A 130 -1.30 2.54 1.67
N ASP A 131 -2.37 3.30 1.87
CA ASP A 131 -2.82 3.64 3.22
C ASP A 131 -3.92 2.68 3.66
N GLU A 132 -3.56 1.75 4.57
CA GLU A 132 -4.45 0.73 5.15
C GLU A 132 -5.24 -0.11 4.12
N PRO A 133 -4.55 -0.75 3.15
CA PRO A 133 -5.22 -1.42 2.04
C PRO A 133 -6.07 -2.65 2.43
N THR A 134 -5.95 -3.10 3.67
CA THR A 134 -6.67 -4.28 4.19
C THR A 134 -7.82 -3.93 5.15
N ASN A 135 -8.05 -2.64 5.43
CA ASN A 135 -9.10 -2.22 6.34
C ASN A 135 -10.50 -2.52 5.78
N HIS A 136 -11.40 -2.91 6.69
CA HIS A 136 -12.80 -3.23 6.39
C HIS A 136 -13.00 -4.42 5.43
N LEU A 137 -11.96 -5.19 5.18
CA LEU A 137 -12.00 -6.42 4.40
C LEU A 137 -12.11 -7.65 5.31
N ASP A 138 -12.80 -8.68 4.85
CA ASP A 138 -12.77 -9.99 5.50
C ASP A 138 -11.39 -10.66 5.33
N LEU A 139 -11.11 -11.70 6.10
CA LEU A 139 -9.81 -12.38 6.13
C LEU A 139 -9.38 -12.86 4.73
N HIS A 140 -10.30 -13.44 3.95
CA HIS A 140 -9.98 -13.92 2.60
C HIS A 140 -9.55 -12.77 1.68
N GLN A 141 -10.27 -11.64 1.73
CA GLN A 141 -9.98 -10.46 0.93
C GLN A 141 -8.66 -9.79 1.38
N GLN A 142 -8.40 -9.71 2.70
CA GLN A 142 -7.13 -9.21 3.24
C GLN A 142 -5.94 -10.03 2.71
N LEU A 143 -6.02 -11.35 2.81
CA LEU A 143 -4.98 -12.25 2.31
C LEU A 143 -4.77 -12.11 0.80
N SER A 144 -5.87 -12.04 0.02
CA SER A 144 -5.80 -11.83 -1.43
C SER A 144 -5.05 -10.55 -1.81
N VAL A 145 -5.30 -9.44 -1.07
CA VAL A 145 -4.60 -8.17 -1.30
C VAL A 145 -3.12 -8.28 -0.92
N LEU A 146 -2.79 -8.86 0.24
CA LEU A 146 -1.41 -8.98 0.70
C LEU A 146 -0.57 -9.89 -0.21
N LEU A 147 -1.14 -11.01 -0.68
CA LEU A 147 -0.48 -11.89 -1.64
C LEU A 147 -0.22 -11.18 -2.97
N LEU A 148 -1.21 -10.44 -3.50
CA LEU A 148 -1.02 -9.62 -4.69
C LEU A 148 0.13 -8.61 -4.50
N LEU A 149 0.19 -7.91 -3.36
CA LEU A 149 1.24 -6.93 -3.09
C LEU A 149 2.62 -7.60 -2.99
N ARG A 150 2.72 -8.80 -2.44
CA ARG A 150 3.97 -9.59 -2.42
C ARG A 150 4.41 -10.01 -3.82
N GLU A 151 3.50 -10.45 -4.67
CA GLU A 151 3.80 -10.77 -6.07
C GLU A 151 4.34 -9.54 -6.81
N LEU A 152 3.69 -8.39 -6.66
CA LEU A 152 4.14 -7.12 -7.24
C LEU A 152 5.54 -6.70 -6.75
N ALA A 153 5.81 -6.89 -5.45
CA ALA A 153 7.12 -6.62 -4.87
C ALA A 153 8.20 -7.59 -5.39
N ALA A 154 7.87 -8.87 -5.55
CA ALA A 154 8.77 -9.86 -6.14
C ALA A 154 9.12 -9.54 -7.60
N ASP A 155 8.19 -8.90 -8.35
CA ASP A 155 8.43 -8.38 -9.69
C ASP A 155 9.24 -7.07 -9.73
N GLY A 156 9.69 -6.56 -8.57
CA GLY A 156 10.56 -5.39 -8.47
C GLY A 156 9.86 -4.07 -8.17
N LEU A 157 8.54 -4.06 -7.92
CA LEU A 157 7.84 -2.84 -7.49
C LEU A 157 8.14 -2.56 -6.00
N ALA A 158 8.61 -1.36 -5.69
CA ALA A 158 8.74 -0.95 -4.29
C ALA A 158 7.35 -0.70 -3.69
N VAL A 159 6.97 -1.45 -2.65
CA VAL A 159 5.65 -1.32 -1.99
C VAL A 159 5.82 -0.84 -0.56
N LEU A 160 5.22 0.31 -0.24
CA LEU A 160 5.10 0.81 1.12
C LEU A 160 3.62 0.89 1.51
N LEU A 161 3.24 0.16 2.55
CA LEU A 161 1.87 0.18 3.05
C LEU A 161 1.83 0.49 4.55
N THR A 162 0.73 1.12 4.99
CA THR A 162 0.38 1.16 6.40
C THR A 162 -0.51 -0.04 6.72
N ILE A 163 -0.28 -0.68 7.85
CA ILE A 163 -1.04 -1.86 8.29
C ILE A 163 -1.22 -1.82 9.80
N HIS A 164 -2.41 -2.19 10.28
CA HIS A 164 -2.74 -2.21 11.70
C HIS A 164 -2.49 -3.57 12.34
N ASP A 165 -2.74 -4.64 11.60
CA ASP A 165 -2.56 -5.99 12.09
C ASP A 165 -1.08 -6.38 12.05
N LEU A 166 -0.47 -6.46 13.25
CA LEU A 166 0.94 -6.83 13.40
C LEU A 166 1.22 -8.27 12.95
N ARG A 167 0.25 -9.19 13.06
CA ARG A 167 0.43 -10.58 12.61
C ARG A 167 0.58 -10.61 11.10
N MET A 168 -0.31 -9.90 10.39
CA MET A 168 -0.21 -9.76 8.94
C MET A 168 1.06 -9.02 8.52
N ALA A 169 1.44 -7.94 9.23
CA ALA A 169 2.70 -7.25 8.95
C ALA A 169 3.91 -8.18 9.11
N THR A 170 3.93 -8.98 10.18
CA THR A 170 5.01 -9.94 10.46
C THR A 170 5.13 -11.02 9.38
N GLU A 171 4.00 -11.53 8.90
CA GLU A 171 3.97 -12.63 7.93
C GLU A 171 4.24 -12.17 6.50
N TYR A 172 3.73 -10.97 6.11
CA TYR A 172 3.70 -10.56 4.70
C TYR A 172 4.67 -9.45 4.33
N CYS A 173 5.30 -8.75 5.29
CA CYS A 173 6.26 -7.68 4.98
C CYS A 173 7.70 -8.16 5.14
N ASP A 174 8.57 -7.71 4.24
CA ASP A 174 10.02 -7.99 4.32
C ASP A 174 10.69 -7.09 5.36
N VAL A 175 10.22 -5.83 5.45
CA VAL A 175 10.72 -4.81 6.36
C VAL A 175 9.56 -4.17 7.10
N ILE A 176 9.69 -4.00 8.41
CA ILE A 176 8.76 -3.24 9.24
C ILE A 176 9.44 -1.95 9.72
N ALA A 177 8.71 -0.84 9.62
CA ALA A 177 9.07 0.42 10.25
C ALA A 177 8.00 0.74 11.31
N VAL A 178 8.42 0.91 12.57
CA VAL A 178 7.52 1.18 13.72
C VAL A 178 7.48 2.66 14.00
N LEU A 179 6.30 3.26 13.87
CA LEU A 179 6.05 4.66 14.23
C LEU A 179 5.33 4.75 15.58
N HIS A 180 5.84 5.58 16.48
CA HIS A 180 5.21 5.88 17.76
C HIS A 180 5.32 7.37 18.05
N ARG A 181 4.18 8.06 18.29
CA ARG A 181 4.11 9.49 18.64
C ARG A 181 4.90 10.40 17.69
N GLY A 182 4.85 10.11 16.39
CA GLY A 182 5.55 10.87 15.35
C GLY A 182 7.03 10.54 15.16
N HIS A 183 7.57 9.57 15.90
CA HIS A 183 8.96 9.14 15.80
C HIS A 183 9.07 7.74 15.20
N LEU A 184 10.10 7.52 14.39
CA LEU A 184 10.52 6.20 13.96
C LEU A 184 11.28 5.54 15.12
N VAL A 185 10.68 4.48 15.69
CA VAL A 185 11.26 3.76 16.85
C VAL A 185 12.23 2.69 16.40
N ALA A 186 11.85 1.92 15.37
CA ALA A 186 12.66 0.83 14.84
C ALA A 186 12.33 0.59 13.37
N THR A 187 13.30 0.04 12.63
CA THR A 187 13.10 -0.41 11.24
C THR A 187 14.04 -1.59 10.96
N GLY A 188 13.54 -2.60 10.28
CA GLY A 188 14.31 -3.81 9.94
C GLY A 188 13.39 -4.99 9.66
N ALA A 189 13.95 -6.20 9.70
CA ALA A 189 13.18 -7.42 9.58
C ALA A 189 12.17 -7.56 10.74
N PRO A 190 10.99 -8.16 10.49
CA PRO A 190 9.95 -8.27 11.53
C PRO A 190 10.44 -8.85 12.85
N GLU A 191 11.25 -9.91 12.81
CA GLU A 191 11.83 -10.59 13.98
C GLU A 191 12.85 -9.75 14.76
N GLU A 192 13.49 -8.77 14.09
CA GLU A 192 14.47 -7.88 14.73
C GLU A 192 13.77 -6.66 15.36
N VAL A 193 12.68 -6.22 14.74
CA VAL A 193 11.99 -4.95 15.07
C VAL A 193 10.90 -5.16 16.11
N LEU A 194 10.15 -6.26 16.03
CA LEU A 194 9.06 -6.56 16.95
C LEU A 194 9.53 -7.40 18.13
N ASP A 195 10.55 -6.90 18.82
CA ASP A 195 11.06 -7.49 20.06
C ASP A 195 10.10 -7.26 21.25
N ALA A 196 10.41 -7.88 22.38
CA ALA A 196 9.58 -7.79 23.58
C ALA A 196 9.48 -6.35 24.13
N ALA A 197 10.50 -5.50 23.91
CA ALA A 197 10.50 -4.11 24.35
C ALA A 197 9.55 -3.28 23.48
N VAL A 198 9.67 -3.36 22.16
CA VAL A 198 8.78 -2.67 21.21
C VAL A 198 7.33 -3.13 21.37
N LEU A 199 7.08 -4.42 21.51
CA LEU A 199 5.72 -4.95 21.72
C LEU A 199 5.11 -4.41 23.01
N ARG A 200 5.88 -4.30 24.10
CA ARG A 200 5.40 -3.76 25.37
C ARG A 200 5.22 -2.26 25.34
N GLU A 201 6.24 -1.51 24.94
CA GLU A 201 6.29 -0.04 25.08
C GLU A 201 5.44 0.68 24.02
N VAL A 202 5.37 0.13 22.81
CA VAL A 202 4.65 0.77 21.69
C VAL A 202 3.23 0.23 21.55
N PHE A 203 3.05 -1.09 21.71
CA PHE A 203 1.77 -1.75 21.44
C PHE A 203 1.04 -2.22 22.72
N GLY A 204 1.69 -2.14 23.90
CA GLY A 204 1.08 -2.50 25.18
C GLY A 204 0.78 -4.00 25.33
N VAL A 205 1.51 -4.85 24.62
CA VAL A 205 1.31 -6.31 24.65
C VAL A 205 2.61 -7.06 24.98
N ARG A 206 2.46 -8.27 25.53
CA ARG A 206 3.55 -9.25 25.68
C ARG A 206 3.45 -10.24 24.53
N GLY A 207 4.57 -10.50 23.87
CA GLY A 207 4.61 -11.43 22.75
C GLY A 207 6.02 -11.57 22.20
N GLU A 208 6.13 -12.40 21.18
CA GLU A 208 7.37 -12.61 20.45
C GLU A 208 7.09 -12.95 18.97
N VAL A 209 8.01 -12.61 18.09
CA VAL A 209 8.01 -13.08 16.70
C VAL A 209 8.82 -14.37 16.63
N ARG A 210 8.24 -15.41 16.04
CA ARG A 210 8.89 -16.70 15.78
C ARG A 210 8.99 -16.93 14.29
N ALA A 211 10.16 -17.42 13.86
CA ALA A 211 10.34 -17.94 12.52
C ALA A 211 10.10 -19.45 12.54
N GLY A 212 9.17 -19.93 11.73
CA GLY A 212 8.93 -21.34 11.52
C GLY A 212 9.99 -22.01 10.63
N PRO A 213 10.05 -23.35 10.62
CA PRO A 213 11.01 -24.10 9.80
C PRO A 213 10.75 -23.92 8.28
N ASP A 214 9.58 -23.47 7.90
CA ASP A 214 9.18 -23.13 6.53
C ASP A 214 9.50 -21.66 6.13
N GLY A 215 10.16 -20.92 7.01
CA GLY A 215 10.48 -19.51 6.83
C GLY A 215 9.31 -18.56 7.08
N ARG A 216 8.13 -19.07 7.45
CA ARG A 216 6.99 -18.22 7.87
C ARG A 216 7.27 -17.58 9.20
N ARG A 217 6.94 -16.30 9.31
CA ARG A 217 7.03 -15.56 10.56
C ARG A 217 5.66 -15.46 11.19
N THR A 218 5.59 -15.71 12.50
CA THR A 218 4.34 -15.60 13.26
C THR A 218 4.57 -14.73 14.48
N LEU A 219 3.60 -13.89 14.81
CA LEU A 219 3.59 -13.12 16.04
C LEU A 219 2.68 -13.83 17.07
N ASP A 220 3.27 -14.35 18.13
CA ASP A 220 2.57 -14.91 19.27
C ASP A 220 2.36 -13.82 20.31
N VAL A 221 1.11 -13.51 20.62
CA VAL A 221 0.71 -12.53 21.65
C VAL A 221 0.23 -13.31 22.88
N ALA A 222 0.92 -13.11 24.01
CA ALA A 222 0.65 -13.81 25.25
C ALA A 222 -0.36 -13.09 26.16
N GLY A 223 -0.53 -11.76 26.01
CA GLY A 223 -1.44 -10.97 26.84
C GLY A 223 -1.10 -9.48 26.82
N LEU A 224 -1.77 -8.69 27.67
CA LEU A 224 -1.47 -7.28 27.87
C LEU A 224 -0.17 -7.09 28.66
N ALA A 225 0.49 -5.95 28.45
CA ALA A 225 1.80 -5.68 29.06
C ALA A 225 1.75 -5.53 30.58
N ASP A 226 0.62 -5.03 31.11
CA ASP A 226 0.42 -4.67 32.53
C ASP A 226 -0.28 -5.78 33.35
N GLU A 227 -0.54 -6.93 32.77
CA GLU A 227 -1.04 -8.15 33.42
C GLU A 227 0.12 -9.17 33.61
#